data_1146cc96e8401a9fa2f4997426f8c955
#
_entry.id   1146cc96e8401a9fa2f4997426f8c955
#
_cell.length_a   1.000
_cell.length_b   1.000
_cell.length_c   1.000
_cell.angle_alpha   90.00
_cell.angle_beta   90.00
_cell.angle_gamma   90.00
#
_symmetry.space_group_name_H-M   'P 1'
#
loop_
_entity.id
_entity.type
_entity.pdbx_description
1 polymer ?
#
loop_
_entity_poly.entity_id
_entity_poly.type
_entity_poly.pdbx_seq_one_letter_code
_entity_poly.pdbx_strand_id
1 'polypeptide(L)'
;MEAIVKTGFSLPGQAGKYVGKVRDVYDIDGKYLVMVVSDRISAFDVVLPKGIPFKGQVLNLIAAKFLDATKDILPNWKVAVPDPQVTVGYKCEPFKVEMVIRGYLAGHAWREYKAGKRVICGVTMPDGMVENQKFPEPIVTPTSKAAEGHDEDISREELISQGICTAEEYDQLEKYTRAIYQRGTEIAAKMGLILVDTKYEFGKRDGQIYLMDEVHTPDSSRYFYAEGYEERLARGERQKQLSKEFVREWLMANGFQGQEGQKVPEMTPEVVSHITDRYIELYEHITGEKFNRTEYTAEGIEANIKACLAKLK
;
A
#
# COMPACT_ATOMS: atom_id res chain seq x y z
N MET A 1 15.57 -20.16 -1.91
CA MET A 1 15.25 -19.30 -3.07
C MET A 1 15.84 -17.92 -2.82
N GLU A 2 16.43 -17.32 -3.84
CA GLU A 2 17.00 -15.97 -3.75
C GLU A 2 15.91 -14.92 -4.00
N ALA A 3 15.87 -13.88 -3.16
CA ALA A 3 14.90 -12.81 -3.27
C ALA A 3 15.23 -11.88 -4.45
N ILE A 4 14.23 -11.44 -5.22
CA ILE A 4 14.39 -10.47 -6.31
C ILE A 4 14.42 -9.07 -5.73
N VAL A 5 15.60 -8.53 -5.50
CA VAL A 5 15.79 -7.19 -4.96
C VAL A 5 16.11 -6.13 -6.03
N LYS A 6 16.44 -6.54 -7.22
CA LYS A 6 16.76 -5.67 -8.36
C LYS A 6 16.37 -6.35 -9.66
N THR A 7 15.76 -5.58 -10.58
CA THR A 7 15.50 -6.06 -11.93
C THR A 7 16.34 -5.27 -12.95
N GLY A 8 16.76 -5.96 -14.01
CA GLY A 8 17.54 -5.36 -15.10
C GLY A 8 16.95 -5.76 -16.47
N PHE A 9 15.63 -5.81 -16.56
CA PHE A 9 14.93 -6.31 -17.74
C PHE A 9 15.11 -5.40 -18.95
N SER A 10 15.16 -6.02 -20.12
CA SER A 10 15.12 -5.36 -21.42
C SER A 10 13.80 -5.72 -22.11
N LEU A 11 12.85 -4.80 -22.04
CA LEU A 11 11.48 -5.03 -22.49
C LEU A 11 11.19 -4.38 -23.86
N PRO A 12 10.41 -5.04 -24.74
CA PRO A 12 9.97 -4.43 -25.99
C PRO A 12 9.18 -3.13 -25.74
N GLY A 13 9.57 -2.04 -26.43
CA GLY A 13 8.92 -0.74 -26.28
C GLY A 13 9.30 0.03 -25.00
N GLN A 14 10.32 -0.44 -24.27
CA GLN A 14 10.76 0.24 -23.05
C GLN A 14 11.27 1.65 -23.35
N ALA A 15 10.55 2.65 -22.85
CA ALA A 15 10.88 4.07 -22.94
C ALA A 15 11.60 4.61 -21.70
N GLY A 16 11.42 3.95 -20.55
CA GLY A 16 12.04 4.37 -19.29
C GLY A 16 11.93 3.34 -18.20
N LYS A 17 12.64 3.58 -17.10
CA LYS A 17 12.55 2.80 -15.86
C LYS A 17 12.64 3.71 -14.66
N TYR A 18 11.77 3.49 -13.68
CA TYR A 18 11.83 4.09 -12.36
C TYR A 18 12.06 2.99 -11.31
N VAL A 19 12.95 3.25 -10.36
CA VAL A 19 13.26 2.33 -9.25
C VAL A 19 12.80 2.98 -7.96
N GLY A 20 11.70 2.47 -7.41
CA GLY A 20 11.18 2.89 -6.12
C GLY A 20 11.77 2.10 -4.95
N LYS A 21 11.31 2.39 -3.73
CA LYS A 21 11.76 1.69 -2.50
C LYS A 21 11.51 0.17 -2.57
N VAL A 22 10.38 -0.27 -3.14
CA VAL A 22 9.98 -1.68 -3.19
C VAL A 22 9.49 -2.14 -4.57
N ARG A 23 9.43 -1.26 -5.56
CA ARG A 23 8.94 -1.55 -6.92
C ARG A 23 9.90 -1.02 -7.97
N ASP A 24 10.03 -1.78 -9.06
CA ASP A 24 10.64 -1.33 -10.30
C ASP A 24 9.54 -1.16 -11.35
N VAL A 25 9.44 0.01 -11.96
CA VAL A 25 8.39 0.37 -12.91
C VAL A 25 9.00 0.69 -14.25
N TYR A 26 8.58 -0.02 -15.28
CA TYR A 26 9.01 0.18 -16.67
C TYR A 26 7.90 0.86 -17.46
N ASP A 27 8.25 1.94 -18.15
CA ASP A 27 7.37 2.62 -19.10
C ASP A 27 7.48 1.92 -20.47
N ILE A 28 6.35 1.51 -21.02
CA ILE A 28 6.27 0.82 -22.30
C ILE A 28 5.49 1.69 -23.30
N ASP A 29 6.18 2.17 -24.30
CA ASP A 29 5.67 3.01 -25.40
C ASP A 29 4.89 4.26 -24.94
N GLY A 30 5.10 4.71 -23.68
CA GLY A 30 4.33 5.81 -23.08
C GLY A 30 2.85 5.46 -22.80
N LYS A 31 2.42 4.21 -23.02
CA LYS A 31 1.02 3.76 -22.91
C LYS A 31 0.76 2.83 -21.74
N TYR A 32 1.72 1.98 -21.43
CA TYR A 32 1.62 0.99 -20.37
C TYR A 32 2.74 1.13 -19.35
N LEU A 33 2.46 0.69 -18.14
CA LEU A 33 3.46 0.48 -17.10
C LEU A 33 3.57 -1.00 -16.80
N VAL A 34 4.78 -1.50 -16.69
CA VAL A 34 5.07 -2.82 -16.12
C VAL A 34 5.65 -2.58 -14.72
N MET A 35 4.86 -2.90 -13.71
CA MET A 35 5.25 -2.75 -12.31
C MET A 35 5.69 -4.11 -11.78
N VAL A 36 6.96 -4.22 -11.42
CA VAL A 36 7.54 -5.39 -10.76
C VAL A 36 7.63 -5.10 -9.26
N VAL A 37 6.84 -5.80 -8.47
CA VAL A 37 6.91 -5.72 -7.01
C VAL A 37 8.07 -6.57 -6.55
N SER A 38 9.15 -5.94 -6.11
CA SER A 38 10.35 -6.64 -5.68
C SER A 38 10.20 -7.20 -4.26
N ASP A 39 11.14 -8.04 -3.88
CA ASP A 39 11.22 -8.58 -2.52
C ASP A 39 11.96 -7.63 -1.55
N ARG A 40 12.27 -6.39 -1.99
CA ARG A 40 12.78 -5.36 -1.09
C ARG A 40 11.75 -5.04 -0.02
N ILE A 41 12.23 -4.81 1.19
CA ILE A 41 11.41 -4.33 2.30
C ILE A 41 11.97 -3.01 2.81
N SER A 42 11.11 -2.06 3.09
CA SER A 42 11.50 -0.78 3.71
C SER A 42 10.72 -0.56 5.00
N ALA A 43 11.40 -0.02 6.00
CA ALA A 43 10.81 0.44 7.25
C ALA A 43 11.54 1.70 7.71
N PHE A 44 10.82 2.66 8.33
CA PHE A 44 11.39 3.96 8.73
C PHE A 44 12.11 4.68 7.57
N ASP A 45 11.53 4.62 6.35
CA ASP A 45 12.08 5.16 5.10
C ASP A 45 13.42 4.56 4.63
N VAL A 46 13.93 3.54 5.30
CA VAL A 46 15.15 2.83 4.95
C VAL A 46 14.81 1.50 4.26
N VAL A 47 15.40 1.23 3.10
CA VAL A 47 15.37 -0.08 2.47
C VAL A 47 16.32 -1.00 3.23
N LEU A 48 15.79 -2.12 3.75
CA LEU A 48 16.57 -3.06 4.55
C LEU A 48 17.53 -3.88 3.67
N PRO A 49 18.65 -4.35 4.22
CA PRO A 49 19.75 -4.95 3.44
C PRO A 49 19.45 -6.32 2.83
N LYS A 50 18.41 -7.00 3.31
CA LYS A 50 17.99 -8.32 2.79
C LYS A 50 16.59 -8.23 2.20
N GLY A 51 16.41 -8.88 1.05
CA GLY A 51 15.09 -9.12 0.46
C GLY A 51 14.34 -10.21 1.22
N ILE A 52 13.02 -10.15 1.16
CA ILE A 52 12.11 -11.11 1.78
C ILE A 52 11.49 -11.96 0.68
N PRO A 53 11.89 -13.23 0.52
CA PRO A 53 11.36 -14.10 -0.53
C PRO A 53 9.82 -14.13 -0.51
N PHE A 54 9.20 -14.15 -1.68
CA PHE A 54 7.75 -14.12 -1.89
C PHE A 54 7.03 -12.82 -1.50
N LYS A 55 7.68 -11.85 -0.85
CA LYS A 55 7.02 -10.60 -0.47
C LYS A 55 6.41 -9.89 -1.68
N GLY A 56 7.15 -9.83 -2.79
CA GLY A 56 6.67 -9.22 -4.04
C GLY A 56 5.41 -9.90 -4.56
N GLN A 57 5.37 -11.24 -4.55
CA GLN A 57 4.18 -12.00 -4.95
C GLN A 57 2.98 -11.72 -4.04
N VAL A 58 3.19 -11.76 -2.73
CA VAL A 58 2.13 -11.48 -1.73
C VAL A 58 1.49 -10.12 -1.99
N LEU A 59 2.29 -9.06 -2.10
CA LEU A 59 1.76 -7.71 -2.28
C LEU A 59 1.06 -7.55 -3.62
N ASN A 60 1.66 -8.04 -4.70
CA ASN A 60 1.09 -7.88 -6.03
C ASN A 60 -0.22 -8.66 -6.19
N LEU A 61 -0.30 -9.89 -5.68
CA LEU A 61 -1.51 -10.71 -5.76
C LEU A 61 -2.65 -10.15 -4.91
N ILE A 62 -2.36 -9.60 -3.71
CA ILE A 62 -3.37 -8.90 -2.90
C ILE A 62 -3.88 -7.68 -3.67
N ALA A 63 -2.98 -6.82 -4.18
CA ALA A 63 -3.36 -5.65 -4.95
C ALA A 63 -4.21 -6.01 -6.17
N ALA A 64 -3.80 -7.02 -6.95
CA ALA A 64 -4.54 -7.47 -8.12
C ALA A 64 -5.96 -7.95 -7.79
N LYS A 65 -6.11 -8.71 -6.68
CA LYS A 65 -7.41 -9.19 -6.20
C LYS A 65 -8.34 -8.04 -5.83
N PHE A 66 -7.83 -7.02 -5.11
CA PHE A 66 -8.65 -5.88 -4.71
C PHE A 66 -8.94 -4.93 -5.87
N LEU A 67 -8.04 -4.78 -6.83
CA LEU A 67 -8.33 -4.05 -8.08
C LEU A 67 -9.49 -4.72 -8.85
N ASP A 68 -9.56 -6.06 -8.87
CA ASP A 68 -10.69 -6.77 -9.45
C ASP A 68 -11.98 -6.61 -8.64
N ALA A 69 -11.88 -6.65 -7.31
CA ALA A 69 -13.02 -6.53 -6.41
C ALA A 69 -13.65 -5.13 -6.35
N THR A 70 -12.98 -4.11 -6.93
CA THR A 70 -13.43 -2.71 -6.93
C THR A 70 -13.67 -2.14 -8.34
N LYS A 71 -13.51 -2.95 -9.39
CA LYS A 71 -13.64 -2.51 -10.79
C LYS A 71 -15.04 -2.01 -11.20
N ASP A 72 -16.05 -2.37 -10.43
CA ASP A 72 -17.43 -1.89 -10.58
C ASP A 72 -17.67 -0.50 -9.97
N ILE A 73 -16.74 -0.03 -9.11
CA ILE A 73 -16.80 1.31 -8.50
C ILE A 73 -16.20 2.36 -9.43
N LEU A 74 -15.03 2.08 -9.98
CA LEU A 74 -14.34 2.91 -10.97
C LEU A 74 -13.35 2.05 -11.78
N PRO A 75 -12.95 2.51 -12.99
CA PRO A 75 -11.90 1.83 -13.72
C PRO A 75 -10.59 1.87 -12.96
N ASN A 76 -9.74 0.86 -13.15
CA ASN A 76 -8.41 0.83 -12.58
C ASN A 76 -7.34 0.58 -13.64
N TRP A 77 -6.10 0.86 -13.28
CA TRP A 77 -4.96 0.79 -14.19
C TRP A 77 -4.57 -0.62 -14.63
N LYS A 78 -4.96 -1.67 -13.89
CA LYS A 78 -4.55 -3.06 -14.15
C LYS A 78 -5.12 -3.59 -15.46
N VAL A 79 -4.25 -4.09 -16.32
CA VAL A 79 -4.60 -4.79 -17.57
C VAL A 79 -4.35 -6.30 -17.44
N ALA A 80 -3.19 -6.70 -16.91
CA ALA A 80 -2.82 -8.10 -16.76
C ALA A 80 -1.86 -8.33 -15.59
N VAL A 81 -1.83 -9.57 -15.11
CA VAL A 81 -0.86 -10.07 -14.12
C VAL A 81 -0.10 -11.23 -14.76
N PRO A 82 0.96 -10.93 -15.56
CA PRO A 82 1.70 -11.96 -16.28
C PRO A 82 2.52 -12.87 -15.37
N ASP A 83 2.84 -12.41 -14.19
CA ASP A 83 3.61 -13.12 -13.17
C ASP A 83 3.09 -12.73 -11.79
N PRO A 84 3.13 -13.61 -10.77
CA PRO A 84 2.68 -13.28 -9.41
C PRO A 84 3.27 -11.98 -8.84
N GLN A 85 4.48 -11.57 -9.27
CA GLN A 85 5.14 -10.34 -8.83
C GLN A 85 4.90 -9.13 -9.75
N VAL A 86 4.16 -9.31 -10.87
CA VAL A 86 4.10 -8.28 -11.92
C VAL A 86 2.67 -7.93 -12.26
N THR A 87 2.39 -6.64 -12.28
CA THR A 87 1.19 -6.08 -12.90
C THR A 87 1.58 -5.26 -14.11
N VAL A 88 0.93 -5.51 -15.24
CA VAL A 88 0.94 -4.66 -16.41
C VAL A 88 -0.34 -3.85 -16.42
N GLY A 89 -0.22 -2.54 -16.57
CA GLY A 89 -1.37 -1.66 -16.53
C GLY A 89 -1.23 -0.44 -17.41
N TYR A 90 -2.28 0.34 -17.50
CA TYR A 90 -2.29 1.60 -18.24
C TYR A 90 -1.41 2.64 -17.54
N LYS A 91 -0.66 3.40 -18.33
CA LYS A 91 -0.01 4.61 -17.84
C LYS A 91 -1.07 5.70 -17.72
N CYS A 92 -1.33 6.12 -16.49
CA CYS A 92 -2.21 7.24 -16.17
C CYS A 92 -1.37 8.44 -15.73
N GLU A 93 -1.90 9.64 -15.91
CA GLU A 93 -1.34 10.85 -15.33
C GLU A 93 -1.71 10.93 -13.85
N PRO A 94 -0.78 10.80 -12.91
CA PRO A 94 -1.11 10.71 -11.49
C PRO A 94 -1.57 12.04 -10.92
N PHE A 95 -2.59 12.01 -10.05
CA PHE A 95 -2.77 13.08 -9.07
C PHE A 95 -1.61 13.02 -8.07
N LYS A 96 -0.99 14.15 -7.79
CA LYS A 96 0.12 14.21 -6.84
C LYS A 96 -0.36 14.25 -5.39
N VAL A 97 -1.25 13.33 -5.06
CA VAL A 97 -1.87 13.18 -3.75
C VAL A 97 -2.13 11.71 -3.45
N GLU A 98 -1.93 11.31 -2.21
CA GLU A 98 -2.40 10.05 -1.66
C GLU A 98 -3.68 10.32 -0.86
N MET A 99 -4.77 9.67 -1.25
CA MET A 99 -6.05 9.78 -0.55
C MET A 99 -6.07 8.77 0.60
N VAL A 100 -5.68 9.25 1.78
CA VAL A 100 -5.68 8.44 3.01
C VAL A 100 -7.06 8.49 3.65
N ILE A 101 -7.61 7.33 3.97
CA ILE A 101 -8.89 7.20 4.70
C ILE A 101 -8.69 6.42 5.99
N ARG A 102 -9.29 6.89 7.06
CA ARG A 102 -9.14 6.34 8.41
C ARG A 102 -10.51 6.07 9.02
N GLY A 103 -10.77 4.80 9.31
CA GLY A 103 -11.96 4.40 10.07
C GLY A 103 -11.72 4.42 11.59
N TYR A 104 -10.47 4.47 12.02
CA TYR A 104 -10.05 4.34 13.42
C TYR A 104 -8.93 5.33 13.73
N LEU A 105 -8.90 5.80 14.97
CA LEU A 105 -7.88 6.74 15.46
C LEU A 105 -6.58 5.99 15.77
N ALA A 106 -5.77 5.75 14.75
CA ALA A 106 -4.54 4.97 14.83
C ALA A 106 -3.37 5.65 14.08
N GLY A 107 -2.17 5.19 14.32
CA GLY A 107 -0.97 5.59 13.59
C GLY A 107 -0.70 7.10 13.66
N HIS A 108 -0.56 7.75 12.49
CA HIS A 108 -0.27 9.18 12.41
C HIS A 108 -1.37 10.01 13.06
N ALA A 109 -2.63 9.76 12.75
CA ALA A 109 -3.77 10.50 13.34
C ALA A 109 -3.78 10.40 14.88
N TRP A 110 -3.46 9.23 15.44
CA TRP A 110 -3.34 9.10 16.89
C TRP A 110 -2.19 9.93 17.47
N ARG A 111 -1.02 9.92 16.82
CA ARG A 111 0.13 10.73 17.30
C ARG A 111 -0.21 12.22 17.35
N GLU A 112 -0.86 12.74 16.30
CA GLU A 112 -1.31 14.12 16.23
C GLU A 112 -2.37 14.42 17.29
N TYR A 113 -3.34 13.52 17.46
CA TYR A 113 -4.40 13.63 18.46
C TYR A 113 -3.84 13.63 19.89
N LYS A 114 -2.91 12.72 20.19
CA LYS A 114 -2.22 12.63 21.48
C LYS A 114 -1.37 13.87 21.77
N ALA A 115 -0.81 14.51 20.75
CA ALA A 115 -0.10 15.77 20.84
C ALA A 115 -1.02 16.99 21.05
N GLY A 116 -2.34 16.78 21.12
CA GLY A 116 -3.34 17.82 21.40
C GLY A 116 -4.04 18.36 20.16
N LYS A 117 -3.67 17.94 18.94
CA LYS A 117 -4.38 18.37 17.73
C LYS A 117 -5.77 17.73 17.66
N ARG A 118 -6.73 18.51 17.16
CA ARG A 118 -8.12 18.07 16.91
C ARG A 118 -8.53 18.27 15.46
N VAL A 119 -7.65 18.81 14.65
CA VAL A 119 -7.84 18.98 13.21
C VAL A 119 -6.66 18.40 12.49
N ILE A 120 -6.91 17.57 11.47
CA ILE A 120 -5.92 16.99 10.56
C ILE A 120 -6.44 17.12 9.13
N CYS A 121 -5.65 17.65 8.21
CA CYS A 121 -6.04 17.89 6.80
C CYS A 121 -7.38 18.65 6.66
N GLY A 122 -7.66 19.60 7.56
CA GLY A 122 -8.94 20.33 7.59
C GLY A 122 -10.12 19.57 8.23
N VAL A 123 -9.94 18.31 8.65
CA VAL A 123 -11.00 17.49 9.24
C VAL A 123 -10.91 17.52 10.76
N THR A 124 -12.03 17.86 11.43
CA THR A 124 -12.12 17.87 12.90
C THR A 124 -12.34 16.46 13.44
N MET A 125 -11.52 16.06 14.39
CA MET A 125 -11.65 14.81 15.13
C MET A 125 -12.42 15.05 16.43
N PRO A 126 -13.35 14.15 16.83
CA PRO A 126 -14.11 14.29 18.08
C PRO A 126 -13.21 14.31 19.31
N ASP A 127 -13.61 15.07 20.34
CA ASP A 127 -12.93 15.05 21.64
C ASP A 127 -13.19 13.74 22.41
N GLY A 128 -12.27 13.40 23.32
CA GLY A 128 -12.41 12.26 24.23
C GLY A 128 -12.17 10.88 23.59
N MET A 129 -11.66 10.83 22.36
CA MET A 129 -11.31 9.56 21.74
C MET A 129 -10.01 8.97 22.32
N VAL A 130 -9.95 7.64 22.29
CA VAL A 130 -8.77 6.87 22.71
C VAL A 130 -8.08 6.20 21.51
N GLU A 131 -6.86 5.75 21.69
CA GLU A 131 -6.09 5.05 20.65
C GLU A 131 -6.85 3.83 20.12
N ASN A 132 -6.85 3.66 18.81
CA ASN A 132 -7.52 2.58 18.08
C ASN A 132 -9.05 2.61 18.13
N GLN A 133 -9.67 3.64 18.71
CA GLN A 133 -11.12 3.80 18.70
C GLN A 133 -11.63 4.08 17.28
N LYS A 134 -12.77 3.49 16.95
CA LYS A 134 -13.48 3.74 15.69
C LYS A 134 -14.00 5.17 15.63
N PHE A 135 -13.78 5.86 14.51
CA PHE A 135 -14.45 7.13 14.23
C PHE A 135 -15.96 6.93 14.01
N PRO A 136 -16.81 7.91 14.38
CA PRO A 136 -18.24 7.87 14.03
C PRO A 136 -18.46 7.66 12.53
N GLU A 137 -17.67 8.35 11.71
CA GLU A 137 -17.56 8.16 10.26
C GLU A 137 -16.08 8.15 9.86
N PRO A 138 -15.69 7.35 8.86
CA PRO A 138 -14.31 7.39 8.36
C PRO A 138 -13.93 8.79 7.89
N ILE A 139 -12.74 9.26 8.26
CA ILE A 139 -12.21 10.56 7.86
C ILE A 139 -11.21 10.41 6.71
N VAL A 140 -11.22 11.36 5.77
CA VAL A 140 -10.27 11.43 4.66
C VAL A 140 -9.23 12.48 4.99
N THR A 141 -7.97 12.07 5.02
CA THR A 141 -6.82 12.91 5.43
C THR A 141 -5.72 12.78 4.39
N PRO A 142 -5.80 13.52 3.28
CA PRO A 142 -4.86 13.39 2.17
C PRO A 142 -3.43 13.75 2.58
N THR A 143 -2.45 13.16 1.86
CA THR A 143 -1.06 13.59 1.93
C THR A 143 -0.56 13.97 0.54
N SER A 144 0.23 15.05 0.47
CA SER A 144 0.89 15.43 -0.78
C SER A 144 1.94 14.38 -1.15
N LYS A 145 2.13 14.14 -2.44
CA LYS A 145 3.25 13.35 -2.94
C LYS A 145 4.40 14.28 -3.26
N ALA A 146 5.32 14.45 -2.32
CA ALA A 146 6.50 15.26 -2.52
C ALA A 146 7.42 14.65 -3.58
N ALA A 147 7.98 15.47 -4.46
CA ALA A 147 9.01 15.03 -5.41
C ALA A 147 10.31 14.69 -4.66
N GLU A 148 10.59 15.40 -3.57
CA GLU A 148 11.72 15.17 -2.64
C GLU A 148 11.23 15.43 -1.21
N GLY A 149 11.72 14.63 -0.25
CA GLY A 149 11.38 14.75 1.17
C GLY A 149 10.32 13.74 1.63
N HIS A 150 9.51 14.16 2.61
CA HIS A 150 8.43 13.35 3.18
C HIS A 150 7.08 13.84 2.67
N ASP A 151 6.13 12.91 2.56
CA ASP A 151 4.74 13.25 2.28
C ASP A 151 4.17 14.06 3.47
N GLU A 152 3.46 15.16 3.16
CA GLU A 152 2.91 16.07 4.16
C GLU A 152 1.39 16.04 4.15
N ASP A 153 0.80 16.19 5.35
CA ASP A 153 -0.63 16.37 5.48
C ASP A 153 -1.09 17.59 4.68
N ILE A 154 -2.14 17.43 3.87
CA ILE A 154 -2.68 18.50 3.03
C ILE A 154 -4.20 18.50 3.07
N SER A 155 -4.82 19.66 3.17
CA SER A 155 -6.27 19.80 3.15
C SER A 155 -6.82 19.85 1.73
N ARG A 156 -8.15 19.66 1.60
CA ARG A 156 -8.89 19.87 0.36
C ARG A 156 -8.63 21.24 -0.27
N GLU A 157 -8.70 22.28 0.57
CA GLU A 157 -8.51 23.67 0.16
C GLU A 157 -7.10 23.91 -0.37
N GLU A 158 -6.10 23.34 0.28
CA GLU A 158 -4.69 23.43 -0.17
C GLU A 158 -4.45 22.66 -1.48
N LEU A 159 -5.03 21.46 -1.64
CA LEU A 159 -4.95 20.71 -2.91
C LEU A 159 -5.51 21.51 -4.08
N ILE A 160 -6.64 22.18 -3.88
CA ILE A 160 -7.28 22.99 -4.91
C ILE A 160 -6.46 24.27 -5.16
N SER A 161 -6.04 24.96 -4.13
CA SER A 161 -5.28 26.23 -4.26
C SER A 161 -3.91 26.03 -4.90
N GLN A 162 -3.28 24.86 -4.69
CA GLN A 162 -2.02 24.47 -5.33
C GLN A 162 -2.20 23.92 -6.75
N GLY A 163 -3.45 23.79 -7.24
CA GLY A 163 -3.74 23.28 -8.58
C GLY A 163 -3.45 21.78 -8.77
N ILE A 164 -3.40 21.01 -7.68
CA ILE A 164 -3.19 19.55 -7.74
C ILE A 164 -4.44 18.86 -8.29
N CYS A 165 -5.62 19.36 -7.93
CA CYS A 165 -6.91 18.95 -8.49
C CYS A 165 -7.90 20.11 -8.46
N THR A 166 -9.00 20.01 -9.26
CA THR A 166 -10.14 20.92 -9.12
C THR A 166 -11.04 20.50 -7.95
N ALA A 167 -11.98 21.34 -7.56
CA ALA A 167 -12.96 21.01 -6.53
C ALA A 167 -13.80 19.78 -6.92
N GLU A 168 -14.24 19.73 -8.18
CA GLU A 168 -15.03 18.61 -8.72
C GLU A 168 -14.22 17.32 -8.75
N GLU A 169 -12.93 17.41 -9.09
CA GLU A 169 -12.03 16.26 -9.06
C GLU A 169 -11.82 15.75 -7.64
N TYR A 170 -11.58 16.65 -6.68
CA TYR A 170 -11.45 16.25 -5.27
C TYR A 170 -12.71 15.54 -4.78
N ASP A 171 -13.89 16.07 -5.06
CA ASP A 171 -15.16 15.48 -4.65
C ASP A 171 -15.34 14.06 -5.23
N GLN A 172 -14.89 13.84 -6.47
CA GLN A 172 -14.87 12.51 -7.07
C GLN A 172 -13.83 11.58 -6.41
N LEU A 173 -12.62 12.07 -6.16
CA LEU A 173 -11.57 11.30 -5.46
C LEU A 173 -12.04 10.87 -4.07
N GLU A 174 -12.67 11.77 -3.30
CA GLU A 174 -13.19 11.44 -1.98
C GLU A 174 -14.33 10.43 -2.05
N LYS A 175 -15.28 10.59 -2.99
CA LYS A 175 -16.36 9.65 -3.21
C LYS A 175 -15.83 8.25 -3.53
N TYR A 176 -14.86 8.13 -4.43
CA TYR A 176 -14.24 6.85 -4.77
C TYR A 176 -13.46 6.26 -3.59
N THR A 177 -12.70 7.10 -2.88
CA THR A 177 -11.97 6.69 -1.68
C THR A 177 -12.89 6.05 -0.64
N ARG A 178 -14.02 6.67 -0.36
CA ARG A 178 -15.04 6.15 0.58
C ARG A 178 -15.66 4.85 0.08
N ALA A 179 -16.01 4.76 -1.21
CA ALA A 179 -16.62 3.57 -1.78
C ALA A 179 -15.66 2.36 -1.80
N ILE A 180 -14.39 2.58 -2.16
CA ILE A 180 -13.36 1.53 -2.13
C ILE A 180 -13.09 1.07 -0.70
N TYR A 181 -13.01 2.01 0.25
CA TYR A 181 -12.81 1.71 1.66
C TYR A 181 -13.97 0.88 2.24
N GLN A 182 -15.21 1.25 1.90
CA GLN A 182 -16.39 0.48 2.30
C GLN A 182 -16.32 -0.96 1.78
N ARG A 183 -16.01 -1.14 0.48
CA ARG A 183 -15.83 -2.48 -0.12
C ARG A 183 -14.71 -3.26 0.57
N GLY A 184 -13.58 -2.63 0.85
CA GLY A 184 -12.45 -3.24 1.58
C GLY A 184 -12.84 -3.65 3.00
N THR A 185 -13.60 -2.82 3.69
CA THR A 185 -14.12 -3.10 5.05
C THR A 185 -15.05 -4.31 5.05
N GLU A 186 -15.95 -4.42 4.06
CA GLU A 186 -16.86 -5.56 3.92
C GLU A 186 -16.13 -6.87 3.64
N ILE A 187 -15.09 -6.82 2.79
CA ILE A 187 -14.25 -7.99 2.49
C ILE A 187 -13.44 -8.38 3.72
N ALA A 188 -12.81 -7.43 4.40
CA ALA A 188 -12.04 -7.67 5.62
C ALA A 188 -12.90 -8.30 6.73
N ALA A 189 -14.12 -7.80 6.92
CA ALA A 189 -15.04 -8.32 7.93
C ALA A 189 -15.37 -9.82 7.72
N LYS A 190 -15.52 -10.25 6.46
CA LYS A 190 -15.74 -11.68 6.13
C LYS A 190 -14.53 -12.55 6.49
N MET A 191 -13.36 -11.96 6.61
CA MET A 191 -12.11 -12.63 6.99
C MET A 191 -11.79 -12.48 8.50
N GLY A 192 -12.73 -11.96 9.31
CA GLY A 192 -12.50 -11.69 10.72
C GLY A 192 -11.51 -10.54 10.96
N LEU A 193 -11.37 -9.62 10.01
CA LEU A 193 -10.47 -8.49 10.06
C LEU A 193 -11.23 -7.16 10.08
N ILE A 194 -10.58 -6.15 10.64
CA ILE A 194 -10.98 -4.75 10.61
C ILE A 194 -9.98 -4.00 9.73
N LEU A 195 -10.45 -3.39 8.64
CA LEU A 195 -9.65 -2.45 7.86
C LEU A 195 -9.63 -1.10 8.60
N VAL A 196 -8.50 -0.77 9.17
CA VAL A 196 -8.33 0.39 10.08
C VAL A 196 -8.16 1.67 9.30
N ASP A 197 -7.17 1.70 8.45
CA ASP A 197 -6.83 2.79 7.54
C ASP A 197 -6.14 2.25 6.28
N THR A 198 -6.18 3.04 5.23
CA THR A 198 -5.52 2.74 3.97
C THR A 198 -5.31 4.01 3.17
N LYS A 199 -4.51 3.92 2.11
CA LYS A 199 -4.28 5.00 1.15
C LYS A 199 -4.53 4.51 -0.27
N TYR A 200 -5.02 5.42 -1.11
CA TYR A 200 -5.25 5.17 -2.52
C TYR A 200 -4.56 6.22 -3.37
N GLU A 201 -4.09 5.80 -4.53
CA GLU A 201 -3.58 6.67 -5.56
C GLU A 201 -4.50 6.65 -6.77
N PHE A 202 -4.70 7.80 -7.37
CA PHE A 202 -5.53 7.98 -8.55
C PHE A 202 -4.77 8.69 -9.65
N GLY A 203 -5.19 8.45 -10.88
CA GLY A 203 -4.67 9.16 -12.04
C GLY A 203 -5.73 9.38 -13.09
N LYS A 204 -5.42 10.21 -14.08
CA LYS A 204 -6.28 10.49 -15.22
C LYS A 204 -5.81 9.72 -16.45
N ARG A 205 -6.77 9.20 -17.20
CA ARG A 205 -6.55 8.66 -18.54
C ARG A 205 -7.78 8.89 -19.37
N ASP A 206 -7.61 9.47 -20.56
CA ASP A 206 -8.71 9.75 -21.50
C ASP A 206 -9.89 10.49 -20.85
N GLY A 207 -9.60 11.45 -19.96
CA GLY A 207 -10.60 12.26 -19.25
C GLY A 207 -11.30 11.55 -18.09
N GLN A 208 -10.92 10.30 -17.77
CA GLN A 208 -11.50 9.52 -16.67
C GLN A 208 -10.50 9.35 -15.51
N ILE A 209 -11.02 9.25 -14.30
CA ILE A 209 -10.23 8.91 -13.10
C ILE A 209 -10.11 7.41 -13.01
N TYR A 210 -8.88 6.93 -12.80
CA TYR A 210 -8.50 5.54 -12.61
C TYR A 210 -7.91 5.35 -11.22
N LEU A 211 -8.25 4.23 -10.57
CA LEU A 211 -7.53 3.75 -9.39
C LEU A 211 -6.18 3.19 -9.84
N MET A 212 -5.12 3.61 -9.17
CA MET A 212 -3.74 3.24 -9.50
C MET A 212 -3.06 2.50 -8.36
N ASP A 213 -1.84 2.05 -8.63
CA ASP A 213 -0.91 1.43 -7.68
C ASP A 213 -1.52 0.22 -6.94
N GLU A 214 -1.27 0.13 -5.65
CA GLU A 214 -1.71 -0.98 -4.79
C GLU A 214 -2.98 -0.62 -4.02
N VAL A 215 -3.78 -1.65 -3.73
CA VAL A 215 -5.03 -1.51 -2.99
C VAL A 215 -5.08 -2.55 -1.88
N HIS A 216 -5.30 -2.11 -0.64
CA HIS A 216 -5.54 -2.95 0.54
C HIS A 216 -4.42 -3.95 0.88
N THR A 217 -3.19 -3.68 0.44
CA THR A 217 -2.03 -4.51 0.78
C THR A 217 -1.56 -4.22 2.21
N PRO A 218 -0.78 -5.11 2.82
CA PRO A 218 -0.18 -4.87 4.13
C PRO A 218 0.78 -3.68 4.18
N ASP A 219 1.28 -3.23 3.02
CA ASP A 219 2.18 -2.09 2.92
C ASP A 219 1.42 -0.76 2.83
N SER A 220 0.21 -0.75 2.26
CA SER A 220 -0.65 0.43 2.12
C SER A 220 -1.75 0.54 3.17
N SER A 221 -2.01 -0.53 3.93
CA SER A 221 -3.16 -0.63 4.82
C SER A 221 -2.79 -1.21 6.17
N ARG A 222 -3.56 -0.86 7.18
CA ARG A 222 -3.52 -1.45 8.51
C ARG A 222 -4.78 -2.26 8.75
N TYR A 223 -4.60 -3.47 9.29
CA TYR A 223 -5.69 -4.32 9.74
C TYR A 223 -5.54 -4.67 11.21
N PHE A 224 -6.67 -4.77 11.91
CA PHE A 224 -6.75 -5.44 13.21
C PHE A 224 -7.49 -6.76 13.06
N TYR A 225 -7.20 -7.73 13.94
CA TYR A 225 -8.08 -8.87 14.12
C TYR A 225 -9.35 -8.39 14.83
N ALA A 226 -10.52 -8.77 14.29
CA ALA A 226 -11.81 -8.41 14.89
C ALA A 226 -12.01 -9.10 16.24
N GLU A 227 -11.52 -10.34 16.38
CA GLU A 227 -11.55 -11.09 17.63
C GLU A 227 -10.77 -10.37 18.73
N GLY A 228 -11.44 -10.08 19.84
CA GLY A 228 -10.88 -9.41 21.00
C GLY A 228 -10.56 -7.92 20.80
N TYR A 229 -11.04 -7.28 19.71
CA TYR A 229 -10.81 -5.85 19.48
C TYR A 229 -11.44 -5.00 20.58
N GLU A 230 -12.74 -5.22 20.89
CA GLU A 230 -13.47 -4.42 21.88
C GLU A 230 -12.89 -4.61 23.30
N GLU A 231 -12.53 -5.84 23.65
CA GLU A 231 -11.93 -6.13 24.96
C GLU A 231 -10.59 -5.45 25.15
N ARG A 232 -9.74 -5.45 24.12
CA ARG A 232 -8.45 -4.76 24.18
C ARG A 232 -8.63 -3.25 24.19
N LEU A 233 -9.58 -2.73 23.41
CA LEU A 233 -9.91 -1.30 23.40
C LEU A 233 -10.36 -0.83 24.80
N ALA A 234 -11.29 -1.56 25.42
CA ALA A 234 -11.80 -1.24 26.75
C ALA A 234 -10.73 -1.27 27.85
N ARG A 235 -9.68 -2.10 27.69
CA ARG A 235 -8.56 -2.20 28.63
C ARG A 235 -7.38 -1.28 28.27
N GLY A 236 -7.46 -0.54 27.15
CA GLY A 236 -6.35 0.29 26.67
C GLY A 236 -5.13 -0.53 26.23
N GLU A 237 -5.36 -1.79 25.84
CA GLU A 237 -4.30 -2.68 25.37
C GLU A 237 -4.01 -2.48 23.88
N ARG A 238 -2.81 -2.88 23.44
CA ARG A 238 -2.45 -2.89 22.02
C ARG A 238 -3.35 -3.83 21.23
N GLN A 239 -3.80 -3.38 20.07
CA GLN A 239 -4.55 -4.22 19.16
C GLN A 239 -3.65 -5.26 18.48
N LYS A 240 -4.18 -6.46 18.25
CA LYS A 240 -3.52 -7.47 17.44
C LYS A 240 -3.60 -7.03 15.97
N GLN A 241 -2.44 -6.72 15.39
CA GLN A 241 -2.36 -6.14 14.04
C GLN A 241 -1.96 -7.17 12.99
N LEU A 242 -2.49 -6.98 11.79
CA LEU A 242 -2.10 -7.68 10.58
C LEU A 242 -1.59 -6.63 9.57
N SER A 243 -0.32 -6.29 9.66
CA SER A 243 0.38 -5.31 8.82
C SER A 243 1.88 -5.56 8.93
N LYS A 244 2.70 -4.78 8.25
CA LYS A 244 4.16 -4.87 8.41
C LYS A 244 4.70 -4.28 9.73
N GLU A 245 3.82 -3.91 10.66
CA GLU A 245 4.23 -3.34 11.94
C GLU A 245 5.16 -4.28 12.73
N PHE A 246 4.97 -5.61 12.60
CA PHE A 246 5.86 -6.59 13.22
C PHE A 246 7.34 -6.43 12.81
N VAL A 247 7.61 -5.95 11.59
CA VAL A 247 8.99 -5.65 11.15
C VAL A 247 9.53 -4.42 11.88
N ARG A 248 8.70 -3.38 12.04
CA ARG A 248 9.07 -2.19 12.79
C ARG A 248 9.30 -2.50 14.26
N GLU A 249 8.42 -3.29 14.87
CA GLU A 249 8.59 -3.74 16.27
C GLU A 249 9.90 -4.53 16.46
N TRP A 250 10.21 -5.44 15.54
CA TRP A 250 11.46 -6.16 15.56
C TRP A 250 12.68 -5.22 15.43
N LEU A 251 12.63 -4.26 14.50
CA LEU A 251 13.70 -3.26 14.33
C LEU A 251 13.88 -2.42 15.59
N MET A 252 12.79 -1.91 16.17
CA MET A 252 12.81 -1.12 17.40
C MET A 252 13.37 -1.91 18.59
N ALA A 253 12.97 -3.16 18.75
CA ALA A 253 13.48 -4.05 19.79
C ALA A 253 15.00 -4.32 19.66
N ASN A 254 15.55 -4.15 18.45
CA ASN A 254 16.98 -4.26 18.16
C ASN A 254 17.67 -2.90 17.99
N GLY A 255 17.06 -1.81 18.48
CA GLY A 255 17.68 -0.48 18.55
C GLY A 255 17.69 0.31 17.25
N PHE A 256 16.83 -0.02 16.27
CA PHE A 256 16.75 0.68 15.00
C PHE A 256 15.37 1.35 14.77
N GLN A 257 15.40 2.65 14.50
CA GLN A 257 14.22 3.47 14.18
C GLN A 257 14.45 4.40 12.99
N GLY A 258 15.49 4.13 12.19
CA GLY A 258 15.84 4.95 11.02
C GLY A 258 16.52 6.29 11.36
N GLN A 259 17.00 6.47 12.59
CA GLN A 259 17.67 7.69 13.02
C GLN A 259 19.14 7.69 12.58
N GLU A 260 19.71 8.88 12.42
CA GLU A 260 21.12 9.04 12.08
C GLU A 260 22.04 8.33 13.07
N GLY A 261 23.04 7.63 12.55
CA GLY A 261 23.99 6.85 13.35
C GLY A 261 23.52 5.46 13.77
N GLN A 262 22.24 5.12 13.61
CA GLN A 262 21.74 3.76 13.87
C GLN A 262 22.11 2.81 12.72
N LYS A 263 22.34 1.55 13.06
CA LYS A 263 22.62 0.48 12.09
C LYS A 263 21.44 -0.50 12.06
N VAL A 264 21.04 -0.90 10.87
CA VAL A 264 20.06 -1.99 10.71
C VAL A 264 20.60 -3.25 11.38
N PRO A 265 19.85 -3.91 12.26
CA PRO A 265 20.29 -5.16 12.89
C PRO A 265 20.49 -6.25 11.84
N GLU A 266 21.32 -7.23 12.17
CA GLU A 266 21.61 -8.33 11.25
C GLU A 266 20.33 -9.13 10.93
N MET A 267 20.02 -9.21 9.64
CA MET A 267 18.92 -10.02 9.14
C MET A 267 19.41 -11.43 8.86
N THR A 268 19.41 -12.27 9.89
CA THR A 268 19.81 -13.68 9.75
C THR A 268 18.82 -14.44 8.85
N PRO A 269 19.20 -15.63 8.33
CA PRO A 269 18.27 -16.46 7.55
C PRO A 269 16.97 -16.77 8.30
N GLU A 270 17.04 -16.97 9.62
CA GLU A 270 15.89 -17.24 10.48
C GLU A 270 14.94 -16.03 10.55
N VAL A 271 15.49 -14.82 10.70
CA VAL A 271 14.72 -13.56 10.68
C VAL A 271 14.04 -13.38 9.33
N VAL A 272 14.76 -13.56 8.22
CA VAL A 272 14.21 -13.47 6.87
C VAL A 272 13.08 -14.48 6.67
N SER A 273 13.29 -15.76 7.10
CA SER A 273 12.26 -16.80 7.02
C SER A 273 11.00 -16.43 7.82
N HIS A 274 11.18 -15.94 9.05
CA HIS A 274 10.08 -15.50 9.89
C HIS A 274 9.28 -14.37 9.24
N ILE A 275 9.97 -13.37 8.68
CA ILE A 275 9.30 -12.28 7.96
C ILE A 275 8.54 -12.82 6.74
N THR A 276 9.14 -13.74 5.96
CA THR A 276 8.48 -14.39 4.82
C THR A 276 7.18 -15.07 5.24
N ASP A 277 7.23 -15.89 6.30
CA ASP A 277 6.06 -16.63 6.79
C ASP A 277 4.95 -15.68 7.28
N ARG A 278 5.32 -14.54 7.89
CA ARG A 278 4.36 -13.50 8.27
C ARG A 278 3.71 -12.84 7.06
N TYR A 279 4.43 -12.55 5.96
CA TYR A 279 3.82 -12.03 4.73
C TYR A 279 2.87 -13.05 4.09
N ILE A 280 3.22 -14.32 4.09
CA ILE A 280 2.34 -15.38 3.59
C ILE A 280 1.07 -15.50 4.47
N GLU A 281 1.23 -15.46 5.79
CA GLU A 281 0.10 -15.42 6.72
C GLU A 281 -0.81 -14.20 6.45
N LEU A 282 -0.23 -13.02 6.19
CA LEU A 282 -0.97 -11.83 5.78
C LEU A 282 -1.80 -12.08 4.53
N TYR A 283 -1.20 -12.70 3.50
CA TYR A 283 -1.92 -13.04 2.27
C TYR A 283 -3.11 -13.96 2.56
N GLU A 284 -2.88 -15.05 3.27
CA GLU A 284 -3.92 -16.05 3.55
C GLU A 284 -5.07 -15.48 4.38
N HIS A 285 -4.78 -14.62 5.37
CA HIS A 285 -5.81 -13.97 6.17
C HIS A 285 -6.59 -12.90 5.40
N ILE A 286 -5.90 -12.06 4.60
CA ILE A 286 -6.55 -10.98 3.86
C ILE A 286 -7.39 -11.52 2.71
N THR A 287 -6.90 -12.56 2.02
CA THR A 287 -7.57 -13.08 0.82
C THR A 287 -8.51 -14.25 1.09
N GLY A 288 -8.33 -14.96 2.19
CA GLY A 288 -8.99 -16.23 2.48
C GLY A 288 -8.50 -17.40 1.61
N GLU A 289 -7.40 -17.22 0.87
CA GLU A 289 -6.85 -18.19 -0.06
C GLU A 289 -5.49 -18.70 0.44
N LYS A 290 -5.18 -19.97 0.16
CA LYS A 290 -3.84 -20.51 0.43
C LYS A 290 -2.82 -19.91 -0.53
N PHE A 291 -1.67 -19.47 0.03
CA PHE A 291 -0.59 -18.94 -0.78
C PHE A 291 0.15 -20.08 -1.49
N ASN A 292 0.20 -19.98 -2.82
CA ASN A 292 1.02 -20.88 -3.62
C ASN A 292 2.43 -20.30 -3.77
N ARG A 293 3.43 -20.96 -3.18
CA ARG A 293 4.85 -20.57 -3.29
C ARG A 293 5.38 -20.92 -4.69
N THR A 294 5.03 -20.09 -5.67
CA THR A 294 5.54 -20.24 -7.03
C THR A 294 7.02 -19.85 -7.07
N GLU A 295 7.89 -20.78 -7.43
CA GLU A 295 9.30 -20.47 -7.66
C GLU A 295 9.46 -19.51 -8.83
N TYR A 296 10.40 -18.61 -8.72
CA TYR A 296 10.64 -17.56 -9.70
C TYR A 296 12.13 -17.31 -9.90
N THR A 297 12.47 -16.87 -11.12
CA THR A 297 13.78 -16.32 -11.46
C THR A 297 13.58 -15.01 -12.20
N ALA A 298 14.58 -14.15 -12.22
CA ALA A 298 14.52 -12.90 -12.95
C ALA A 298 14.25 -13.13 -14.45
N GLU A 299 14.87 -14.14 -15.05
CA GLU A 299 14.69 -14.52 -16.45
C GLU A 299 13.27 -15.03 -16.73
N GLY A 300 12.70 -15.81 -15.82
CA GLY A 300 11.33 -16.30 -15.93
C GLY A 300 10.31 -15.16 -15.87
N ILE A 301 10.48 -14.25 -14.94
CA ILE A 301 9.65 -13.03 -14.81
C ILE A 301 9.73 -12.20 -16.10
N GLU A 302 10.94 -11.94 -16.60
CA GLU A 302 11.14 -11.17 -17.83
C GLU A 302 10.47 -11.86 -19.04
N ALA A 303 10.57 -13.18 -19.16
CA ALA A 303 9.92 -13.94 -20.22
C ALA A 303 8.39 -13.84 -20.16
N ASN A 304 7.80 -13.95 -18.96
CA ASN A 304 6.36 -13.78 -18.74
C ASN A 304 5.88 -12.37 -19.12
N ILE A 305 6.64 -11.35 -18.77
CA ILE A 305 6.35 -9.95 -19.17
C ILE A 305 6.37 -9.81 -20.69
N LYS A 306 7.42 -10.30 -21.36
CA LYS A 306 7.55 -10.23 -22.83
C LYS A 306 6.39 -10.94 -23.54
N ALA A 307 6.00 -12.10 -23.06
CA ALA A 307 4.86 -12.84 -23.61
C ALA A 307 3.54 -12.10 -23.43
N CYS A 308 3.35 -11.39 -22.32
CA CYS A 308 2.20 -10.53 -22.08
C CYS A 308 2.18 -9.32 -23.03
N LEU A 309 3.29 -8.57 -23.11
CA LEU A 309 3.40 -7.38 -23.95
C LEU A 309 3.18 -7.68 -25.43
N ALA A 310 3.57 -8.87 -25.90
CA ALA A 310 3.31 -9.30 -27.28
C ALA A 310 1.82 -9.44 -27.62
N LYS A 311 0.94 -9.63 -26.63
CA LYS A 311 -0.51 -9.74 -26.80
C LYS A 311 -1.24 -8.39 -26.70
N LEU A 312 -0.54 -7.33 -26.25
CA LEU A 312 -1.12 -5.99 -26.09
C LEU A 312 -0.84 -5.07 -27.28
N LYS A 313 -0.11 -5.57 -28.29
CA LYS A 313 0.21 -4.85 -29.53
C LYS A 313 -0.92 -4.91 -30.53
#